data_7b1e8eb58f67d952125f5c9f378a8ee8
#
_entry.id   7b1e8eb58f67d952125f5c9f378a8ee8
#
_cell.length_a   1.000
_cell.length_b   1.000
_cell.length_c   1.000
_cell.angle_alpha   90.00
_cell.angle_beta   90.00
_cell.angle_gamma   90.00
#
_symmetry.space_group_name_H-M   'P 1'
#
loop_
_entity.id
_entity.type
_entity.pdbx_description
1 polymer ?
#
loop_
_entity_poly.entity_id
_entity_poly.type
_entity_poly.pdbx_seq_one_letter_code
_entity_poly.pdbx_strand_id
1 'polypeptide(L)'
;MYRHALFVSFFLLCGSICFAQQVLTLDKALSIAFQNSPALIQSKLSLQQNELNLQAQQASLKSQFSLDVSPFNYSRSSQYDSYNSKWFDSKTMSSSASLGIVQPIKWTDGTVSLVNDVSWQDASNRSSGGKSTAFNHNISLRIEQPIFTYNRTKMQLKELELSLENARLSYAMQQLNIEKNVTDNFYSVYQRFKDLSIARDEYANQKQNYDIIKNKVEAGLVAREELFQAEVNLATSE
;
A
#
# COMPACT_ATOMS: atom_id res chain seq x y z
N MET A 1 -8.69 -13.91 59.31
CA MET A 1 -9.80 -13.03 58.91
C MET A 1 -9.50 -12.18 57.65
N TYR A 2 -8.26 -11.98 57.22
CA TYR A 2 -7.91 -11.15 56.05
C TYR A 2 -7.96 -11.87 54.68
N ARG A 3 -7.98 -13.19 54.61
CA ARG A 3 -7.97 -13.95 53.33
C ARG A 3 -9.33 -14.00 52.64
N HIS A 4 -10.44 -13.84 53.38
CA HIS A 4 -11.80 -13.82 52.80
C HIS A 4 -12.24 -12.44 52.32
N ALA A 5 -11.67 -11.38 52.89
CA ALA A 5 -11.93 -9.99 52.45
C ALA A 5 -11.32 -9.68 51.07
N LEU A 6 -10.18 -10.30 50.74
CA LEU A 6 -9.50 -10.13 49.43
C LEU A 6 -10.24 -10.83 48.27
N PHE A 7 -10.90 -11.97 48.56
CA PHE A 7 -11.69 -12.69 47.54
C PHE A 7 -13.01 -11.99 47.21
N VAL A 8 -13.64 -11.36 48.20
CA VAL A 8 -14.89 -10.61 48.01
C VAL A 8 -14.62 -9.30 47.25
N SER A 9 -13.47 -8.64 47.49
CA SER A 9 -13.08 -7.44 46.78
C SER A 9 -12.73 -7.71 45.30
N PHE A 10 -12.20 -8.89 44.97
CA PHE A 10 -11.86 -9.25 43.57
C PHE A 10 -13.12 -9.60 42.74
N PHE A 11 -14.19 -10.13 43.40
CA PHE A 11 -15.44 -10.48 42.73
C PHE A 11 -16.32 -9.26 42.42
N LEU A 12 -16.16 -8.16 43.17
CA LEU A 12 -16.89 -6.91 42.94
C LEU A 12 -16.28 -6.05 41.79
N LEU A 13 -15.05 -6.30 41.39
CA LEU A 13 -14.41 -5.57 40.28
C LEU A 13 -14.74 -6.15 38.89
N CYS A 14 -15.31 -7.34 38.81
CA CYS A 14 -15.62 -8.01 37.53
C CYS A 14 -17.02 -7.70 36.97
N GLY A 15 -17.78 -6.81 37.61
CA GLY A 15 -19.23 -6.62 37.37
C GLY A 15 -19.63 -5.44 36.47
N SER A 16 -18.73 -4.77 35.77
CA SER A 16 -19.14 -3.58 34.98
C SER A 16 -18.53 -3.54 33.59
N ILE A 17 -18.60 -4.65 32.84
CA ILE A 17 -18.55 -4.54 31.37
C ILE A 17 -19.97 -4.18 30.92
N CYS A 18 -20.36 -2.95 31.18
CA CYS A 18 -21.52 -2.34 30.56
C CYS A 18 -21.22 -2.18 29.08
N PHE A 19 -21.67 -3.12 28.25
CA PHE A 19 -21.74 -2.92 26.80
C PHE A 19 -22.74 -1.78 26.57
N ALA A 20 -22.23 -0.54 26.62
CA ALA A 20 -22.98 0.60 26.15
C ALA A 20 -23.34 0.32 24.69
N GLN A 21 -24.61 0.07 24.39
CA GLN A 21 -25.10 0.01 23.02
C GLN A 21 -24.79 1.35 22.35
N GLN A 22 -23.71 1.37 21.56
CA GLN A 22 -23.30 2.55 20.85
C GLN A 22 -24.26 2.73 19.67
N VAL A 23 -25.10 3.75 19.75
CA VAL A 23 -25.97 4.13 18.62
C VAL A 23 -25.07 4.43 17.43
N LEU A 24 -25.20 3.64 16.39
CA LEU A 24 -24.48 3.85 15.13
C LEU A 24 -25.19 4.94 14.34
N THR A 25 -24.59 6.13 14.26
CA THR A 25 -25.03 7.21 13.37
C THR A 25 -24.39 7.06 11.99
N LEU A 26 -24.99 7.67 10.96
CA LEU A 26 -24.43 7.67 9.60
C LEU A 26 -23.00 8.23 9.59
N ASP A 27 -22.75 9.36 10.26
CA ASP A 27 -21.42 9.98 10.33
C ASP A 27 -20.37 9.05 10.95
N LYS A 28 -20.77 8.31 11.99
CA LYS A 28 -19.90 7.33 12.63
C LYS A 28 -19.63 6.14 11.72
N ALA A 29 -20.63 5.64 11.00
CA ALA A 29 -20.47 4.57 10.02
C ALA A 29 -19.52 5.00 8.90
N LEU A 30 -19.67 6.21 8.37
CA LEU A 30 -18.78 6.79 7.35
C LEU A 30 -17.34 6.94 7.88
N SER A 31 -17.15 7.46 9.09
CA SER A 31 -15.81 7.62 9.67
C SER A 31 -15.08 6.29 9.83
N ILE A 32 -15.79 5.24 10.30
CA ILE A 32 -15.24 3.89 10.43
C ILE A 32 -14.89 3.31 9.05
N ALA A 33 -15.76 3.50 8.06
CA ALA A 33 -15.53 3.00 6.71
C ALA A 33 -14.32 3.68 6.05
N PHE A 34 -14.17 4.98 6.18
CA PHE A 34 -13.01 5.72 5.66
C PHE A 34 -11.69 5.32 6.32
N GLN A 35 -11.70 5.01 7.62
CA GLN A 35 -10.50 4.59 8.32
C GLN A 35 -10.09 3.15 8.01
N ASN A 36 -11.04 2.26 7.79
CA ASN A 36 -10.79 0.81 7.72
C ASN A 36 -11.02 0.20 6.34
N SER A 37 -11.44 0.97 5.32
CA SER A 37 -11.67 0.43 3.98
C SER A 37 -10.35 0.03 3.29
N PRO A 38 -10.14 -1.26 2.98
CA PRO A 38 -8.94 -1.70 2.26
C PRO A 38 -8.82 -1.05 0.88
N ALA A 39 -9.96 -0.84 0.20
CA ALA A 39 -9.99 -0.24 -1.13
C ALA A 39 -9.54 1.24 -1.10
N LEU A 40 -9.92 1.99 -0.05
CA LEU A 40 -9.45 3.36 0.11
C LEU A 40 -7.97 3.43 0.46
N ILE A 41 -7.50 2.53 1.35
CA ILE A 41 -6.09 2.42 1.70
C ILE A 41 -5.27 2.10 0.45
N GLN A 42 -5.69 1.13 -0.37
CA GLN A 42 -5.03 0.78 -1.62
C GLN A 42 -4.97 1.95 -2.59
N SER A 43 -6.07 2.68 -2.77
CA SER A 43 -6.11 3.86 -3.65
C SER A 43 -5.21 4.98 -3.14
N LYS A 44 -5.16 5.21 -1.82
CA LYS A 44 -4.23 6.17 -1.18
C LYS A 44 -2.77 5.78 -1.41
N LEU A 45 -2.42 4.50 -1.26
CA LEU A 45 -1.06 4.00 -1.51
C LEU A 45 -0.68 4.14 -2.99
N SER A 46 -1.62 3.89 -3.92
CA SER A 46 -1.41 4.10 -5.35
C SER A 46 -1.15 5.58 -5.67
N LEU A 47 -1.91 6.50 -5.05
CA LEU A 47 -1.66 7.94 -5.16
C LEU A 47 -0.25 8.31 -4.67
N GLN A 48 0.13 7.83 -3.50
CA GLN A 48 1.45 8.07 -2.92
C GLN A 48 2.58 7.49 -3.79
N GLN A 49 2.37 6.31 -4.38
CA GLN A 49 3.33 5.69 -5.29
C GLN A 49 3.56 6.56 -6.54
N ASN A 50 2.49 7.07 -7.17
CA ASN A 50 2.61 7.95 -8.34
C ASN A 50 3.29 9.28 -7.99
N GLU A 51 3.04 9.83 -6.81
CA GLU A 51 3.73 11.02 -6.33
C GLU A 51 5.23 10.78 -6.15
N LEU A 52 5.62 9.67 -5.51
CA LEU A 52 7.01 9.28 -5.34
C LEU A 52 7.70 8.97 -6.67
N ASN A 53 7.01 8.38 -7.64
CA ASN A 53 7.54 8.12 -8.98
C ASN A 53 7.87 9.44 -9.70
N LEU A 54 6.98 10.44 -9.63
CA LEU A 54 7.24 11.76 -10.20
C LEU A 54 8.42 12.44 -9.49
N GLN A 55 8.48 12.39 -8.16
CA GLN A 55 9.61 12.94 -7.40
C GLN A 55 10.92 12.24 -7.73
N ALA A 56 10.93 10.91 -7.87
CA ALA A 56 12.12 10.14 -8.25
C ALA A 56 12.62 10.54 -9.64
N GLN A 57 11.70 10.69 -10.61
CA GLN A 57 12.08 11.16 -11.96
C GLN A 57 12.59 12.58 -11.95
N GLN A 58 12.02 13.48 -11.16
CA GLN A 58 12.55 14.84 -10.99
C GLN A 58 13.94 14.85 -10.33
N ALA A 59 14.16 13.96 -9.35
CA ALA A 59 15.45 13.81 -8.69
C ALA A 59 16.51 13.24 -9.62
N SER A 60 16.16 12.31 -10.51
CA SER A 60 17.09 11.74 -11.51
C SER A 60 17.63 12.75 -12.51
N LEU A 61 16.96 13.90 -12.66
CA LEU A 61 17.41 15.00 -13.53
C LEU A 61 18.37 15.97 -12.84
N LYS A 62 18.66 15.77 -11.56
CA LYS A 62 19.72 16.51 -10.85
C LYS A 62 21.09 15.92 -11.17
N SER A 63 22.15 16.67 -10.86
CA SER A 63 23.51 16.15 -10.97
C SER A 63 23.69 14.92 -10.11
N GLN A 64 24.19 13.86 -10.72
CA GLN A 64 24.48 12.59 -10.05
C GLN A 64 25.97 12.43 -9.89
N PHE A 65 26.42 12.11 -8.69
CA PHE A 65 27.81 11.89 -8.36
C PHE A 65 27.98 10.41 -7.97
N SER A 66 28.93 9.75 -8.60
CA SER A 66 29.32 8.39 -8.27
C SER A 66 30.81 8.32 -7.98
N LEU A 67 31.20 7.62 -6.94
CA LEU A 67 32.58 7.32 -6.61
C LEU A 67 32.73 5.81 -6.48
N ASP A 68 33.45 5.21 -7.42
CA ASP A 68 33.76 3.79 -7.42
C ASP A 68 35.22 3.62 -7.03
N VAL A 69 35.47 2.87 -5.98
CA VAL A 69 36.82 2.63 -5.48
C VAL A 69 37.07 1.13 -5.38
N SER A 70 38.13 0.66 -6.08
CA SER A 70 38.64 -0.68 -5.97
C SER A 70 40.04 -0.62 -5.32
N PRO A 71 40.11 -0.65 -3.99
CA PRO A 71 41.36 -0.39 -3.27
C PRO A 71 42.43 -1.46 -3.49
N PHE A 72 42.03 -2.69 -3.75
CA PHE A 72 42.93 -3.79 -3.95
C PHE A 72 42.33 -4.86 -4.86
N ASN A 73 43.03 -5.15 -5.95
CA ASN A 73 42.73 -6.27 -6.83
C ASN A 73 44.03 -7.01 -7.12
N TYR A 74 44.08 -8.31 -6.79
CA TYR A 74 45.20 -9.19 -7.05
C TYR A 74 44.80 -10.30 -8.01
N SER A 75 45.51 -10.39 -9.12
CA SER A 75 45.31 -11.45 -10.11
C SER A 75 46.63 -12.21 -10.33
N ARG A 76 46.55 -13.54 -10.31
CA ARG A 76 47.64 -14.41 -10.72
C ARG A 76 47.16 -15.34 -11.82
N SER A 77 47.86 -15.35 -12.93
CA SER A 77 47.60 -16.22 -14.06
C SER A 77 48.84 -17.04 -14.37
N SER A 78 48.66 -18.33 -14.60
CA SER A 78 49.73 -19.25 -15.06
C SER A 78 49.28 -19.81 -16.41
N GLN A 79 50.07 -19.55 -17.42
CA GLN A 79 49.80 -19.99 -18.79
C GLN A 79 50.94 -20.83 -19.33
N TYR A 80 50.62 -21.99 -19.91
CA TYR A 80 51.61 -22.84 -20.57
C TYR A 80 51.87 -22.31 -22.00
N ASP A 81 53.12 -22.04 -22.30
CA ASP A 81 53.57 -21.71 -23.66
C ASP A 81 54.09 -23.00 -24.30
N SER A 82 53.34 -23.46 -25.29
CA SER A 82 53.69 -24.69 -26.03
C SER A 82 54.92 -24.53 -26.92
N TYR A 83 55.26 -23.32 -27.36
CA TYR A 83 56.44 -23.06 -28.17
C TYR A 83 57.72 -23.19 -27.35
N ASN A 84 57.76 -22.63 -26.15
CA ASN A 84 58.89 -22.65 -25.26
C ASN A 84 58.83 -23.81 -24.24
N SER A 85 57.76 -24.60 -24.26
CA SER A 85 57.53 -25.71 -23.32
C SER A 85 57.67 -25.31 -21.84
N LYS A 86 57.21 -24.11 -21.48
CA LYS A 86 57.35 -23.51 -20.14
C LYS A 86 56.06 -22.91 -19.64
N TRP A 87 55.87 -22.93 -18.33
CA TRP A 87 54.84 -22.20 -17.65
C TRP A 87 55.28 -20.78 -17.35
N PHE A 88 54.41 -19.81 -17.72
CA PHE A 88 54.59 -18.41 -17.42
C PHE A 88 53.60 -17.94 -16.37
N ASP A 89 54.13 -17.47 -15.26
CA ASP A 89 53.36 -16.86 -14.18
C ASP A 89 53.36 -15.37 -14.35
N SER A 90 52.16 -14.79 -14.43
CA SER A 90 51.91 -13.34 -14.39
C SER A 90 51.20 -13.02 -13.08
N LYS A 91 51.63 -12.02 -12.38
CA LYS A 91 51.00 -11.46 -11.19
C LYS A 91 50.74 -9.98 -11.44
N THR A 92 49.50 -9.58 -11.19
CA THR A 92 49.08 -8.19 -11.31
C THR A 92 48.38 -7.75 -10.01
N MET A 93 48.83 -6.64 -9.50
CA MET A 93 48.23 -5.95 -8.39
C MET A 93 47.76 -4.58 -8.87
N SER A 94 46.50 -4.24 -8.60
CA SER A 94 45.96 -2.95 -9.06
C SER A 94 45.02 -2.34 -8.03
N SER A 95 44.97 -1.01 -8.05
CA SER A 95 44.01 -0.19 -7.31
C SER A 95 43.46 0.84 -8.29
N SER A 96 42.16 1.13 -8.17
CA SER A 96 41.54 2.15 -9.02
C SER A 96 40.48 2.95 -8.26
N ALA A 97 40.30 4.18 -8.66
CA ALA A 97 39.20 5.04 -8.22
C ALA A 97 38.66 5.80 -9.43
N SER A 98 37.34 5.84 -9.57
CA SER A 98 36.64 6.55 -10.63
C SER A 98 35.57 7.47 -9.99
N LEU A 99 35.69 8.76 -10.26
CA LEU A 99 34.70 9.77 -9.90
C LEU A 99 33.92 10.15 -11.15
N GLY A 100 32.65 9.84 -11.16
CA GLY A 100 31.68 10.18 -12.20
C GLY A 100 30.73 11.29 -11.78
N ILE A 101 30.53 12.28 -12.65
CA ILE A 101 29.52 13.32 -12.51
C ILE A 101 28.66 13.28 -13.76
N VAL A 102 27.35 13.03 -13.61
CA VAL A 102 26.42 12.98 -14.73
C VAL A 102 25.34 14.02 -14.53
N GLN A 103 25.15 14.88 -15.52
CA GLN A 103 24.13 15.94 -15.53
C GLN A 103 23.23 15.78 -16.76
N PRO A 104 21.99 15.28 -16.58
CA PRO A 104 20.97 15.29 -17.63
C PRO A 104 20.49 16.71 -17.90
N ILE A 105 20.22 17.03 -19.17
CA ILE A 105 19.70 18.33 -19.60
C ILE A 105 18.24 18.18 -20.00
N LYS A 106 17.33 18.61 -19.14
CA LYS A 106 15.87 18.48 -19.32
C LYS A 106 15.36 19.06 -20.64
N TRP A 107 15.95 20.16 -21.11
CA TRP A 107 15.42 20.89 -22.27
C TRP A 107 15.76 20.25 -23.61
N THR A 108 16.92 19.63 -23.69
CA THR A 108 17.45 19.07 -24.96
C THR A 108 17.46 17.55 -24.97
N ASP A 109 17.10 16.90 -23.85
CA ASP A 109 17.22 15.44 -23.63
C ASP A 109 18.68 14.95 -23.76
N GLY A 110 19.64 15.87 -23.62
CA GLY A 110 21.08 15.59 -23.67
C GLY A 110 21.62 15.23 -22.28
N THR A 111 22.87 14.76 -22.26
CA THR A 111 23.58 14.42 -21.03
C THR A 111 25.01 14.93 -21.12
N VAL A 112 25.48 15.58 -20.06
CA VAL A 112 26.88 15.93 -19.86
C VAL A 112 27.44 15.02 -18.78
N SER A 113 28.55 14.35 -19.07
CA SER A 113 29.25 13.50 -18.11
C SER A 113 30.74 13.88 -18.02
N LEU A 114 31.20 14.02 -16.78
CA LEU A 114 32.61 14.18 -16.45
C LEU A 114 33.04 12.94 -15.66
N VAL A 115 34.07 12.27 -16.15
CA VAL A 115 34.65 11.10 -15.51
C VAL A 115 36.13 11.35 -15.23
N ASN A 116 36.55 11.10 -14.02
CA ASN A 116 37.92 11.16 -13.57
C ASN A 116 38.35 9.80 -13.04
N ASP A 117 39.20 9.10 -13.82
CA ASP A 117 39.71 7.79 -13.52
C ASP A 117 41.17 7.88 -13.07
N VAL A 118 41.47 7.27 -11.93
CA VAL A 118 42.79 7.10 -11.40
C VAL A 118 43.05 5.64 -11.20
N SER A 119 44.12 5.10 -11.74
CA SER A 119 44.51 3.70 -11.55
C SER A 119 46.00 3.54 -11.35
N TRP A 120 46.33 2.64 -10.43
CA TRP A 120 47.68 2.16 -10.20
C TRP A 120 47.72 0.66 -10.47
N GLN A 121 48.78 0.22 -11.13
CA GLN A 121 49.00 -1.19 -11.46
C GLN A 121 50.46 -1.56 -11.29
N ASP A 122 50.72 -2.64 -10.60
CA ASP A 122 52.01 -3.32 -10.52
C ASP A 122 51.90 -4.73 -11.11
N ALA A 123 52.60 -4.95 -12.21
CA ALA A 123 52.59 -6.23 -12.92
C ALA A 123 53.96 -6.83 -12.96
N SER A 124 54.07 -8.11 -12.62
CA SER A 124 55.31 -8.87 -12.78
C SER A 124 55.08 -10.07 -13.69
N ASN A 125 55.89 -10.17 -14.73
CA ASN A 125 55.87 -11.31 -15.66
C ASN A 125 57.20 -12.07 -15.55
N ARG A 126 57.10 -13.29 -15.11
CA ARG A 126 58.27 -14.16 -14.88
C ARG A 126 58.91 -14.64 -16.17
N SER A 127 58.21 -14.54 -17.30
CA SER A 127 58.73 -14.89 -18.63
C SER A 127 59.78 -13.92 -19.16
N SER A 128 59.55 -12.64 -18.98
CA SER A 128 60.45 -11.58 -19.46
C SER A 128 61.37 -11.04 -18.36
N GLY A 129 61.26 -11.55 -17.10
CA GLY A 129 61.98 -11.03 -15.94
C GLY A 129 61.62 -9.58 -15.60
N GLY A 130 60.58 -9.03 -16.25
CA GLY A 130 60.18 -7.66 -16.12
C GLY A 130 59.14 -7.40 -15.03
N LYS A 131 59.42 -6.38 -14.25
CA LYS A 131 58.43 -5.75 -13.36
C LYS A 131 58.04 -4.40 -13.98
N SER A 132 56.73 -4.15 -14.06
CA SER A 132 56.19 -2.92 -14.62
C SER A 132 55.22 -2.31 -13.62
N THR A 133 55.44 -1.03 -13.30
CA THR A 133 54.52 -0.28 -12.45
C THR A 133 53.99 0.89 -13.31
N ALA A 134 52.69 1.05 -13.35
CA ALA A 134 52.00 2.08 -14.10
C ALA A 134 51.04 2.85 -13.19
N PHE A 135 50.99 4.17 -13.37
CA PHE A 135 50.00 5.05 -12.79
C PHE A 135 49.34 5.80 -13.94
N ASN A 136 48.02 5.66 -14.04
CA ASN A 136 47.21 6.29 -15.06
C ASN A 136 46.20 7.24 -14.42
N HIS A 137 46.09 8.44 -14.96
CA HIS A 137 45.10 9.41 -14.58
C HIS A 137 44.45 9.95 -15.87
N ASN A 138 43.15 9.77 -15.97
CA ASN A 138 42.37 10.16 -17.13
C ASN A 138 41.18 11.01 -16.71
N ILE A 139 41.04 12.19 -17.32
CA ILE A 139 39.84 13.03 -17.16
C ILE A 139 39.18 13.12 -18.52
N SER A 140 37.90 12.75 -18.59
CA SER A 140 37.10 12.80 -19.81
C SER A 140 35.82 13.58 -19.59
N LEU A 141 35.52 14.50 -20.50
CA LEU A 141 34.27 15.22 -20.61
C LEU A 141 33.53 14.70 -21.85
N ARG A 142 32.32 14.16 -21.63
CA ARG A 142 31.47 13.66 -22.71
C ARG A 142 30.17 14.45 -22.73
N ILE A 143 29.76 14.88 -23.90
CA ILE A 143 28.47 15.50 -24.18
C ILE A 143 27.73 14.61 -25.15
N GLU A 144 26.57 14.09 -24.76
CA GLU A 144 25.70 13.30 -25.60
C GLU A 144 24.44 14.08 -25.84
N GLN A 145 24.15 14.43 -27.10
CA GLN A 145 23.02 15.24 -27.49
C GLN A 145 22.25 14.54 -28.61
N PRO A 146 21.00 14.03 -28.32
CA PRO A 146 20.11 13.55 -29.38
C PRO A 146 19.75 14.69 -30.34
N ILE A 147 19.87 14.43 -31.65
CA ILE A 147 19.56 15.39 -32.71
C ILE A 147 18.39 14.83 -33.53
N PHE A 148 17.45 15.68 -33.92
CA PHE A 148 16.25 15.32 -34.68
C PHE A 148 15.31 14.28 -34.02
N THR A 149 15.29 14.25 -32.70
CA THR A 149 14.39 13.41 -31.91
C THR A 149 13.48 14.26 -31.04
N TYR A 150 12.34 13.67 -30.63
CA TYR A 150 11.49 14.30 -29.62
C TYR A 150 12.16 14.23 -28.23
N ASN A 151 11.84 15.20 -27.38
CA ASN A 151 12.38 15.23 -26.01
C ASN A 151 11.66 14.17 -25.15
N ARG A 152 12.32 13.02 -24.95
CA ARG A 152 11.80 11.89 -24.16
C ARG A 152 11.63 12.25 -22.70
N THR A 153 12.60 12.96 -22.13
CA THR A 153 12.57 13.40 -20.72
C THR A 153 11.34 14.26 -20.42
N LYS A 154 11.03 15.22 -21.32
CA LYS A 154 9.84 16.07 -21.17
C LYS A 154 8.54 15.27 -21.28
N MET A 155 8.48 14.32 -22.22
CA MET A 155 7.30 13.47 -22.39
C MET A 155 7.09 12.56 -21.20
N GLN A 156 8.14 11.93 -20.68
CA GLN A 156 8.08 11.06 -19.51
C GLN A 156 7.65 11.82 -18.25
N LEU A 157 8.14 13.03 -18.03
CA LEU A 157 7.67 13.88 -16.94
C LEU A 157 6.17 14.18 -17.08
N LYS A 158 5.72 14.51 -18.31
CA LYS A 158 4.30 14.78 -18.56
C LYS A 158 3.41 13.56 -18.34
N GLU A 159 3.87 12.37 -18.74
CA GLU A 159 3.18 11.10 -18.48
C GLU A 159 3.04 10.84 -16.98
N LEU A 160 4.11 11.06 -16.19
CA LEU A 160 4.06 10.90 -14.74
C LEU A 160 3.15 11.93 -14.05
N GLU A 161 3.12 13.17 -14.53
CA GLU A 161 2.17 14.19 -14.06
C GLU A 161 0.72 13.78 -14.30
N LEU A 162 0.41 13.28 -15.51
CA LEU A 162 -0.93 12.79 -15.84
C LEU A 162 -1.30 11.53 -15.04
N SER A 163 -0.34 10.64 -14.81
CA SER A 163 -0.53 9.45 -13.98
C SER A 163 -0.83 9.82 -12.52
N LEU A 164 -0.16 10.84 -11.99
CA LEU A 164 -0.45 11.37 -10.66
C LEU A 164 -1.85 12.00 -10.59
N GLU A 165 -2.23 12.78 -11.61
CA GLU A 165 -3.58 13.37 -11.68
C GLU A 165 -4.66 12.29 -11.73
N ASN A 166 -4.46 11.27 -12.57
CA ASN A 166 -5.37 10.13 -12.65
C ASN A 166 -5.48 9.37 -11.32
N ALA A 167 -4.37 9.18 -10.60
CA ALA A 167 -4.38 8.57 -9.28
C ALA A 167 -5.14 9.43 -8.25
N ARG A 168 -5.05 10.76 -8.32
CA ARG A 168 -5.82 11.68 -7.47
C ARG A 168 -7.33 11.58 -7.72
N LEU A 169 -7.71 11.57 -9.00
CA LEU A 169 -9.12 11.41 -9.39
C LEU A 169 -9.65 10.04 -8.95
N SER A 170 -8.87 8.97 -9.14
CA SER A 170 -9.23 7.63 -8.71
C SER A 170 -9.43 7.53 -7.19
N TYR A 171 -8.59 8.20 -6.41
CA TYR A 171 -8.74 8.27 -4.96
C TYR A 171 -10.02 9.02 -4.55
N ALA A 172 -10.31 10.17 -5.18
CA ALA A 172 -11.54 10.92 -4.93
C ALA A 172 -12.79 10.11 -5.31
N MET A 173 -12.77 9.44 -6.47
CA MET A 173 -13.85 8.53 -6.88
C MET A 173 -14.07 7.39 -5.89
N GLN A 174 -13.00 6.82 -5.33
CA GLN A 174 -13.10 5.76 -4.33
C GLN A 174 -13.72 6.26 -3.02
N GLN A 175 -13.42 7.50 -2.59
CA GLN A 175 -14.08 8.13 -1.44
C GLN A 175 -15.59 8.27 -1.66
N LEU A 176 -16.02 8.80 -2.81
CA LEU A 176 -17.43 8.93 -3.17
C LEU A 176 -18.15 7.58 -3.25
N ASN A 177 -17.49 6.55 -3.79
CA ASN A 177 -18.05 5.21 -3.86
C ASN A 177 -18.29 4.61 -2.46
N ILE A 178 -17.34 4.81 -1.53
CA ILE A 178 -17.50 4.35 -0.15
C ILE A 178 -18.63 5.10 0.53
N GLU A 179 -18.66 6.43 0.41
CA GLU A 179 -19.74 7.26 0.96
C GLU A 179 -21.11 6.80 0.48
N LYS A 180 -21.27 6.62 -0.83
CA LYS A 180 -22.50 6.09 -1.43
C LYS A 180 -22.85 4.72 -0.85
N ASN A 181 -21.94 3.76 -0.90
CA ASN A 181 -22.23 2.39 -0.47
C ASN A 181 -22.57 2.30 1.03
N VAL A 182 -21.87 3.05 1.87
CA VAL A 182 -22.15 3.09 3.31
C VAL A 182 -23.51 3.74 3.57
N THR A 183 -23.82 4.81 2.88
CA THR A 183 -25.11 5.49 2.99
C THR A 183 -26.27 4.59 2.56
N ASP A 184 -26.16 3.95 1.40
CA ASP A 184 -27.18 3.00 0.90
C ASP A 184 -27.41 1.84 1.87
N ASN A 185 -26.33 1.24 2.38
CA ASN A 185 -26.42 0.15 3.34
C ASN A 185 -26.99 0.62 4.70
N PHE A 186 -26.58 1.79 5.18
CA PHE A 186 -27.11 2.35 6.43
C PHE A 186 -28.62 2.53 6.38
N TYR A 187 -29.14 3.15 5.31
CA TYR A 187 -30.57 3.34 5.14
C TYR A 187 -31.32 2.02 4.91
N SER A 188 -30.73 1.08 4.22
CA SER A 188 -31.30 -0.25 4.08
C SER A 188 -31.47 -0.95 5.43
N VAL A 189 -30.45 -0.92 6.30
CA VAL A 189 -30.54 -1.48 7.67
C VAL A 189 -31.57 -0.73 8.51
N TYR A 190 -31.59 0.60 8.41
CA TYR A 190 -32.58 1.42 9.12
C TYR A 190 -34.00 1.07 8.70
N GLN A 191 -34.27 0.88 7.41
CA GLN A 191 -35.57 0.47 6.89
C GLN A 191 -35.95 -0.89 7.46
N ARG A 192 -35.05 -1.90 7.41
CA ARG A 192 -35.30 -3.23 7.98
C ARG A 192 -35.60 -3.20 9.48
N PHE A 193 -34.90 -2.33 10.20
CA PHE A 193 -35.19 -2.12 11.63
C PHE A 193 -36.59 -1.55 11.85
N LYS A 194 -37.04 -0.61 11.02
CA LYS A 194 -38.42 -0.07 11.08
C LYS A 194 -39.46 -1.11 10.70
N ASP A 195 -39.21 -1.89 9.64
CA ASP A 195 -40.10 -2.98 9.21
C ASP A 195 -40.28 -4.00 10.34
N LEU A 196 -39.19 -4.38 11.03
CA LEU A 196 -39.24 -5.26 12.19
C LEU A 196 -40.05 -4.68 13.35
N SER A 197 -39.90 -3.37 13.62
CA SER A 197 -40.68 -2.72 14.67
C SER A 197 -42.16 -2.75 14.33
N ILE A 198 -42.54 -2.45 13.09
CA ILE A 198 -43.93 -2.50 12.63
C ILE A 198 -44.49 -3.91 12.73
N ALA A 199 -43.75 -4.92 12.28
CA ALA A 199 -44.19 -6.32 12.37
C ALA A 199 -44.39 -6.78 13.82
N ARG A 200 -43.52 -6.34 14.74
CA ARG A 200 -43.69 -6.64 16.18
C ARG A 200 -44.95 -5.98 16.77
N ASP A 201 -45.21 -4.74 16.40
CA ASP A 201 -46.38 -4.02 16.85
C ASP A 201 -47.68 -4.68 16.30
N GLU A 202 -47.64 -5.10 15.03
CA GLU A 202 -48.74 -5.84 14.39
C GLU A 202 -48.99 -7.18 15.09
N TYR A 203 -47.94 -7.98 15.33
CA TYR A 203 -48.07 -9.23 16.08
C TYR A 203 -48.66 -9.00 17.48
N ALA A 204 -48.20 -7.99 18.21
CA ALA A 204 -48.73 -7.66 19.53
C ALA A 204 -50.23 -7.28 19.47
N ASN A 205 -50.65 -6.51 18.47
CA ASN A 205 -52.04 -6.15 18.25
C ASN A 205 -52.89 -7.36 17.88
N GLN A 206 -52.42 -8.26 16.99
CA GLN A 206 -53.13 -9.47 16.62
C GLN A 206 -53.26 -10.43 17.80
N LYS A 207 -52.22 -10.53 18.63
CA LYS A 207 -52.26 -11.33 19.87
C LYS A 207 -53.31 -10.81 20.87
N GLN A 208 -53.32 -9.48 21.06
CA GLN A 208 -54.32 -8.86 21.92
C GLN A 208 -55.74 -9.07 21.38
N ASN A 209 -55.97 -8.95 20.08
CA ASN A 209 -57.23 -9.20 19.42
C ASN A 209 -57.67 -10.65 19.57
N TYR A 210 -56.76 -11.61 19.38
CA TYR A 210 -57.04 -13.04 19.62
C TYR A 210 -57.47 -13.30 21.06
N ASP A 211 -56.78 -12.75 22.05
CA ASP A 211 -57.13 -12.92 23.48
C ASP A 211 -58.52 -12.32 23.78
N ILE A 212 -58.88 -11.17 23.20
CA ILE A 212 -60.18 -10.55 23.34
C ILE A 212 -61.29 -11.43 22.73
N ILE A 213 -61.10 -11.92 21.50
CA ILE A 213 -62.07 -12.78 20.81
C ILE A 213 -62.22 -14.11 21.54
N LYS A 214 -61.14 -14.71 22.01
CA LYS A 214 -61.16 -15.93 22.82
C LYS A 214 -62.05 -15.77 24.06
N ASN A 215 -61.86 -14.70 24.84
CA ASN A 215 -62.66 -14.40 26.02
C ASN A 215 -64.16 -14.20 25.68
N LYS A 216 -64.45 -13.53 24.54
CA LYS A 216 -65.84 -13.35 24.09
C LYS A 216 -66.51 -14.64 23.65
N VAL A 217 -65.80 -15.55 22.99
CA VAL A 217 -66.33 -16.87 22.61
C VAL A 217 -66.56 -17.72 23.85
N GLU A 218 -65.65 -17.70 24.82
CA GLU A 218 -65.83 -18.42 26.12
C GLU A 218 -67.04 -17.87 26.90
N ALA A 219 -67.36 -16.59 26.80
CA ALA A 219 -68.53 -15.95 27.37
C ALA A 219 -69.82 -16.18 26.54
N GLY A 220 -69.75 -16.86 25.39
CA GLY A 220 -70.90 -17.10 24.51
C GLY A 220 -71.39 -15.89 23.73
N LEU A 221 -70.58 -14.82 23.65
CA LEU A 221 -70.91 -13.53 23.00
C LEU A 221 -70.66 -13.51 21.52
N VAL A 222 -69.76 -14.38 20.99
CA VAL A 222 -69.32 -14.41 19.58
C VAL A 222 -69.20 -15.87 19.10
N ALA A 223 -69.33 -16.10 17.83
CA ALA A 223 -69.24 -17.42 17.20
C ALA A 223 -67.82 -17.96 17.20
N ARG A 224 -67.65 -19.30 17.19
CA ARG A 224 -66.30 -19.94 17.15
C ARG A 224 -65.55 -19.69 15.89
N GLU A 225 -66.24 -19.41 14.79
CA GLU A 225 -65.65 -19.07 13.49
C GLU A 225 -64.78 -17.80 13.56
N GLU A 226 -65.16 -16.82 14.39
CA GLU A 226 -64.38 -15.64 14.62
C GLU A 226 -63.05 -15.91 15.34
N LEU A 227 -63.09 -16.91 16.29
CA LEU A 227 -61.85 -17.34 16.95
C LEU A 227 -60.88 -17.99 15.99
N PHE A 228 -61.35 -18.86 15.09
CA PHE A 228 -60.51 -19.45 14.05
C PHE A 228 -59.92 -18.39 13.11
N GLN A 229 -60.68 -17.38 12.72
CA GLN A 229 -60.19 -16.28 11.91
C GLN A 229 -59.11 -15.46 12.65
N ALA A 230 -59.31 -15.18 13.94
CA ALA A 230 -58.31 -14.49 14.75
C ALA A 230 -57.02 -15.32 14.94
N GLU A 231 -57.15 -16.64 15.05
CA GLU A 231 -56.01 -17.57 15.15
C GLU A 231 -55.19 -17.57 13.83
N VAL A 232 -55.87 -17.62 12.69
CA VAL A 232 -55.22 -17.53 11.38
C VAL A 232 -54.51 -16.16 11.22
N ASN A 233 -55.16 -15.07 11.62
CA ASN A 233 -54.54 -13.73 11.55
C ASN A 233 -53.33 -13.63 12.46
N LEU A 234 -53.36 -14.19 13.67
CA LEU A 234 -52.21 -14.23 14.57
C LEU A 234 -51.07 -15.06 13.98
N ALA A 235 -51.36 -16.27 13.47
CA ALA A 235 -50.36 -17.13 12.86
C ALA A 235 -49.73 -16.53 11.59
N THR A 236 -50.49 -15.70 10.86
CA THR A 236 -49.98 -15.01 9.67
C THR A 236 -49.07 -13.83 10.04
N SER A 237 -49.26 -13.25 11.24
CA SER A 237 -48.45 -12.12 11.72
C SER A 237 -47.18 -12.56 12.47
N GLU A 238 -47.00 -13.85 12.72
CA GLU A 238 -45.81 -14.44 13.39
C GLU A 238 -44.64 -14.62 12.39
#